data_2b63c17040fd4c9068d97933ab6789b1
#
_entry.id   2b63c17040fd4c9068d97933ab6789b1
#
_cell.length_a   1.000
_cell.length_b   1.000
_cell.length_c   1.000
_cell.angle_alpha   90.00
_cell.angle_beta   90.00
_cell.angle_gamma   90.00
#
_symmetry.space_group_name_H-M   'P 1'
#
loop_
_entity.id
_entity.type
_entity.pdbx_description
1 polymer ?
#
loop_
_entity_poly.entity_id
_entity_poly.type
_entity_poly.pdbx_seq_one_letter_code
_entity_poly.pdbx_strand_id
1 'polypeptide(L)'
;AQPVRHDLDGVVDDGLITLNHRNQAVVDYTVEVMSHWLGRGADGWRLDAAYAVPESFWAQVLPRVRAAYPDAWFVAEVIHGDYSAFVAGSGVDSVTQYELWKAVWSSLNDGNFHELDWALQRHNTFQDTFAPLTFVGNHDVTRIASKLERAEHLGHALVLLFTTGGVPSVYAGDELGYLGIKEDRVGGDDAVRPEFTSPPGNLDGDAADLLKLHRY
;
A
#
# COMPACT_ATOMS: atom_id res chain seq x y z
N ALA A 1 23.31 10.38 -18.73
CA ALA A 1 21.91 10.66 -18.45
C ALA A 1 21.85 11.91 -17.59
N GLN A 2 21.11 12.95 -18.02
CA GLN A 2 20.91 14.13 -17.15
C GLN A 2 19.76 13.80 -16.20
N PRO A 3 19.89 14.11 -14.89
CA PRO A 3 18.81 13.92 -13.95
C PRO A 3 17.63 14.84 -14.27
N VAL A 4 16.43 14.31 -14.28
CA VAL A 4 15.20 15.11 -14.35
C VAL A 4 14.91 15.57 -12.93
N ARG A 5 14.97 16.87 -12.69
CA ARG A 5 14.57 17.46 -11.41
C ARG A 5 13.06 17.62 -11.40
N HIS A 6 12.40 17.07 -10.39
CA HIS A 6 11.02 17.40 -10.08
C HIS A 6 11.01 18.46 -8.98
N ASP A 7 10.61 19.68 -9.34
CA ASP A 7 10.27 20.71 -8.36
C ASP A 7 8.90 20.36 -7.75
N LEU A 8 8.92 19.90 -6.52
CA LEU A 8 7.75 19.91 -5.66
C LEU A 8 7.93 21.08 -4.69
N ASP A 9 7.16 22.14 -4.88
CA ASP A 9 7.01 23.32 -4.00
C ASP A 9 8.32 24.02 -3.58
N GLY A 10 9.30 24.12 -4.48
CA GLY A 10 10.53 24.88 -4.25
C GLY A 10 11.55 24.21 -3.31
N VAL A 11 11.32 22.98 -2.92
CA VAL A 11 12.28 22.13 -2.22
C VAL A 11 12.92 21.21 -3.24
N VAL A 12 14.19 21.43 -3.55
CA VAL A 12 15.00 20.50 -4.36
C VAL A 12 15.35 19.32 -3.45
N ASP A 13 14.63 18.21 -3.55
CA ASP A 13 15.08 16.96 -2.98
C ASP A 13 16.15 16.36 -3.91
N ASP A 14 17.42 16.61 -3.58
CA ASP A 14 18.57 16.07 -4.32
C ASP A 14 18.78 14.56 -4.09
N GLY A 15 17.90 13.90 -3.30
CA GLY A 15 18.07 12.51 -2.87
C GLY A 15 17.53 11.45 -3.83
N LEU A 16 16.49 11.72 -4.61
CA LEU A 16 15.82 10.73 -5.45
C LEU A 16 15.97 11.05 -6.94
N ILE A 17 16.81 10.29 -7.64
CA ILE A 17 17.03 10.42 -9.09
C ILE A 17 16.05 9.51 -9.82
N THR A 18 15.15 10.11 -10.62
CA THR A 18 14.26 9.36 -11.50
C THR A 18 15.05 8.68 -12.63
N LEU A 19 14.84 7.38 -12.80
CA LEU A 19 15.41 6.63 -13.91
C LEU A 19 14.76 7.04 -15.23
N ASN A 20 15.51 6.95 -16.32
CA ASN A 20 14.94 7.22 -17.64
C ASN A 20 14.08 6.04 -18.13
N HIS A 21 12.78 6.09 -17.89
CA HIS A 21 11.80 5.05 -18.24
C HIS A 21 11.69 4.78 -19.76
N ARG A 22 12.24 5.66 -20.61
CA ARG A 22 12.29 5.46 -22.06
C ARG A 22 13.53 4.70 -22.53
N ASN A 23 14.48 4.45 -21.63
CA ASN A 23 15.70 3.73 -21.94
C ASN A 23 15.47 2.23 -21.82
N GLN A 24 15.68 1.49 -22.92
CA GLN A 24 15.52 0.04 -22.95
C GLN A 24 16.36 -0.68 -21.90
N ALA A 25 17.57 -0.18 -21.61
CA ALA A 25 18.42 -0.76 -20.58
C ALA A 25 17.80 -0.67 -19.17
N VAL A 26 16.98 0.35 -18.89
CA VAL A 26 16.24 0.45 -17.62
C VAL A 26 15.10 -0.58 -17.57
N VAL A 27 14.39 -0.76 -18.68
CA VAL A 27 13.37 -1.83 -18.79
C VAL A 27 14.01 -3.21 -18.57
N ASP A 28 15.12 -3.49 -19.26
CA ASP A 28 15.84 -4.78 -19.18
C ASP A 28 16.34 -5.05 -17.76
N TYR A 29 16.93 -4.06 -17.12
CA TYR A 29 17.40 -4.14 -15.74
C TYR A 29 16.23 -4.41 -14.75
N THR A 30 15.10 -3.71 -14.91
CA THR A 30 13.94 -3.92 -14.05
C THR A 30 13.41 -5.35 -14.18
N VAL A 31 13.29 -5.86 -15.42
CA VAL A 31 12.90 -7.26 -15.67
C VAL A 31 13.88 -8.24 -15.01
N GLU A 32 15.19 -7.99 -15.13
CA GLU A 32 16.22 -8.83 -14.51
C GLU A 32 16.09 -8.86 -12.99
N VAL A 33 15.96 -7.70 -12.34
CA VAL A 33 15.81 -7.59 -10.88
C VAL A 33 14.54 -8.32 -10.42
N MET A 34 13.41 -8.09 -11.08
CA MET A 34 12.14 -8.73 -10.70
C MET A 34 12.22 -10.24 -10.86
N SER A 35 12.76 -10.72 -11.98
CA SER A 35 12.92 -12.15 -12.26
C SER A 35 13.88 -12.81 -11.29
N HIS A 36 14.96 -12.12 -10.89
CA HIS A 36 15.94 -12.64 -9.95
C HIS A 36 15.31 -13.01 -8.60
N TRP A 37 14.45 -12.14 -8.05
CA TRP A 37 13.83 -12.40 -6.76
C TRP A 37 12.67 -13.39 -6.84
N LEU A 38 11.88 -13.36 -7.93
CA LEU A 38 10.88 -14.40 -8.18
C LEU A 38 11.54 -15.79 -8.29
N GLY A 39 12.69 -15.88 -8.97
CA GLY A 39 13.47 -17.12 -9.02
C GLY A 39 14.08 -17.57 -7.69
N ARG A 40 14.08 -16.72 -6.68
CA ARG A 40 14.50 -17.02 -5.31
C ARG A 40 13.33 -17.30 -4.34
N GLY A 41 12.10 -17.34 -4.86
CA GLY A 41 10.91 -17.72 -4.10
C GLY A 41 10.03 -16.55 -3.65
N ALA A 42 10.20 -15.36 -4.21
CA ALA A 42 9.18 -14.32 -4.08
C ALA A 42 7.97 -14.69 -4.94
N ASP A 43 6.75 -14.43 -4.45
CA ASP A 43 5.50 -14.72 -5.16
C ASP A 43 5.00 -13.54 -6.00
N GLY A 44 5.54 -12.35 -5.77
CA GLY A 44 5.13 -11.13 -6.46
C GLY A 44 5.91 -9.89 -6.05
N TRP A 45 5.41 -8.73 -6.47
CA TRP A 45 6.05 -7.44 -6.23
C TRP A 45 5.06 -6.37 -5.82
N ARG A 46 5.42 -5.60 -4.81
CA ARG A 46 4.83 -4.27 -4.56
C ARG A 46 5.71 -3.24 -5.27
N LEU A 47 5.11 -2.47 -6.17
CA LEU A 47 5.77 -1.44 -6.95
C LEU A 47 5.64 -0.11 -6.21
N ASP A 48 6.75 0.34 -5.64
CA ASP A 48 6.82 1.58 -4.87
C ASP A 48 6.64 2.80 -5.77
N ALA A 49 5.90 3.81 -5.28
CA ALA A 49 5.62 5.06 -5.99
C ALA A 49 5.22 4.84 -7.47
N ALA A 50 4.47 3.77 -7.76
CA ALA A 50 4.15 3.39 -9.13
C ALA A 50 3.34 4.45 -9.88
N TYR A 51 2.59 5.29 -9.16
CA TYR A 51 1.87 6.45 -9.69
C TYR A 51 2.81 7.49 -10.34
N ALA A 52 4.08 7.54 -9.94
CA ALA A 52 5.09 8.43 -10.50
C ALA A 52 5.82 7.85 -11.74
N VAL A 53 5.54 6.58 -12.08
CA VAL A 53 6.15 5.86 -13.21
C VAL A 53 5.12 5.75 -14.33
N PRO A 54 5.44 6.09 -15.59
CA PRO A 54 4.51 5.94 -16.69
C PRO A 54 3.96 4.52 -16.82
N GLU A 55 2.65 4.36 -16.96
CA GLU A 55 1.98 3.05 -17.15
C GLU A 55 2.62 2.25 -18.29
N SER A 56 2.99 2.93 -19.37
CA SER A 56 3.67 2.32 -20.52
C SER A 56 5.02 1.66 -20.19
N PHE A 57 5.68 2.06 -19.11
CA PHE A 57 6.88 1.38 -18.62
C PHE A 57 6.52 0.02 -18.03
N TRP A 58 5.52 -0.02 -17.16
CA TRP A 58 5.04 -1.26 -16.57
C TRP A 58 4.47 -2.21 -17.62
N ALA A 59 3.74 -1.68 -18.60
CA ALA A 59 3.23 -2.45 -19.73
C ALA A 59 4.32 -3.10 -20.59
N GLN A 60 5.56 -2.62 -20.53
CA GLN A 60 6.71 -3.26 -21.17
C GLN A 60 7.41 -4.27 -20.24
N VAL A 61 7.50 -3.98 -18.95
CA VAL A 61 8.22 -4.81 -17.96
C VAL A 61 7.42 -6.05 -17.60
N LEU A 62 6.15 -5.87 -17.17
CA LEU A 62 5.37 -6.94 -16.55
C LEU A 62 5.10 -8.15 -17.45
N PRO A 63 4.76 -7.99 -18.75
CA PRO A 63 4.57 -9.14 -19.63
C PRO A 63 5.84 -9.97 -19.79
N ARG A 64 7.02 -9.34 -19.78
CA ARG A 64 8.30 -10.03 -19.87
C ARG A 64 8.62 -10.84 -18.63
N VAL A 65 8.31 -10.30 -17.44
CA VAL A 65 8.44 -11.02 -16.19
C VAL A 65 7.46 -12.20 -16.13
N ARG A 66 6.19 -11.98 -16.51
CA ARG A 66 5.16 -13.04 -16.54
C ARG A 66 5.45 -14.15 -17.54
N ALA A 67 6.21 -13.89 -18.60
CA ALA A 67 6.62 -14.92 -19.53
C ALA A 67 7.44 -16.05 -18.86
N ALA A 68 8.21 -15.72 -17.80
CA ALA A 68 8.98 -16.68 -17.02
C ALA A 68 8.29 -17.08 -15.70
N TYR A 69 7.47 -16.18 -15.15
CA TYR A 69 6.77 -16.33 -13.86
C TYR A 69 5.29 -15.97 -14.01
N PRO A 70 4.48 -16.85 -14.63
CA PRO A 70 3.09 -16.55 -15.00
C PRO A 70 2.17 -16.29 -13.79
N ASP A 71 2.48 -16.87 -12.63
CA ASP A 71 1.70 -16.75 -11.41
C ASP A 71 2.15 -15.56 -10.53
N ALA A 72 3.16 -14.78 -10.97
CA ALA A 72 3.64 -13.65 -10.20
C ALA A 72 2.58 -12.54 -10.10
N TRP A 73 2.31 -12.09 -8.88
CA TRP A 73 1.34 -11.04 -8.58
C TRP A 73 2.02 -9.67 -8.42
N PHE A 74 1.42 -8.64 -9.02
CA PHE A 74 1.97 -7.28 -9.01
C PHE A 74 0.95 -6.30 -8.45
N VAL A 75 1.28 -5.68 -7.32
CA VAL A 75 0.51 -4.60 -6.74
C VAL A 75 1.26 -3.28 -6.86
N ALA A 76 0.62 -2.27 -7.42
CA ALA A 76 1.19 -0.93 -7.54
C ALA A 76 0.75 -0.04 -6.39
N GLU A 77 1.69 0.74 -5.85
CA GLU A 77 1.31 1.85 -5.00
C GLU A 77 0.74 2.97 -5.86
N VAL A 78 -0.56 3.22 -5.68
CA VAL A 78 -1.27 4.35 -6.28
C VAL A 78 -2.07 5.03 -5.18
N ILE A 79 -1.82 6.35 -4.96
CA ILE A 79 -2.41 7.08 -3.85
C ILE A 79 -3.74 7.74 -4.25
N HIS A 80 -3.85 8.15 -5.53
CA HIS A 80 -5.01 8.85 -6.07
C HIS A 80 -5.10 8.67 -7.58
N GLY A 81 -6.22 9.07 -8.17
CA GLY A 81 -6.43 9.04 -9.62
C GLY A 81 -7.41 7.97 -10.08
N ASP A 82 -7.36 7.63 -11.33
CA ASP A 82 -8.19 6.57 -11.92
C ASP A 82 -7.48 5.21 -11.78
N TYR A 83 -7.81 4.48 -10.71
CA TYR A 83 -7.23 3.18 -10.39
C TYR A 83 -7.49 2.14 -11.49
N SER A 84 -8.70 2.12 -12.05
CA SER A 84 -9.05 1.18 -13.11
C SER A 84 -8.29 1.45 -14.40
N ALA A 85 -8.13 2.72 -14.76
CA ALA A 85 -7.32 3.10 -15.92
C ALA A 85 -5.85 2.72 -15.71
N PHE A 86 -5.30 2.98 -14.51
CA PHE A 86 -3.92 2.61 -14.18
C PHE A 86 -3.68 1.10 -14.30
N VAL A 87 -4.56 0.28 -13.72
CA VAL A 87 -4.47 -1.19 -13.82
C VAL A 87 -4.52 -1.64 -15.28
N ALA A 88 -5.47 -1.11 -16.06
CA ALA A 88 -5.61 -1.46 -17.47
C ALA A 88 -4.40 -1.02 -18.31
N GLY A 89 -3.84 0.16 -18.04
CA GLY A 89 -2.72 0.73 -18.78
C GLY A 89 -1.36 0.13 -18.42
N SER A 90 -1.15 -0.21 -17.15
CA SER A 90 0.11 -0.75 -16.65
C SER A 90 0.20 -2.27 -16.72
N GLY A 91 -0.93 -2.97 -16.62
CA GLY A 91 -1.01 -4.42 -16.53
C GLY A 91 -0.67 -4.99 -15.15
N VAL A 92 -0.73 -4.20 -14.08
CA VAL A 92 -0.64 -4.71 -12.71
C VAL A 92 -1.93 -5.45 -12.32
N ASP A 93 -1.86 -6.31 -11.31
CA ASP A 93 -3.02 -7.09 -10.83
C ASP A 93 -3.85 -6.31 -9.83
N SER A 94 -3.24 -5.37 -9.12
CA SER A 94 -3.88 -4.61 -8.05
C SER A 94 -3.22 -3.26 -7.80
N VAL A 95 -3.93 -2.39 -7.08
CA VAL A 95 -3.39 -1.14 -6.53
C VAL A 95 -3.77 -0.96 -5.07
N THR A 96 -3.01 -0.15 -4.33
CA THR A 96 -3.29 0.21 -2.93
C THR A 96 -4.52 1.09 -2.82
N GLN A 97 -5.46 0.71 -1.94
CA GLN A 97 -6.77 1.40 -1.83
C GLN A 97 -6.74 2.51 -0.76
N TYR A 98 -6.04 3.60 -1.08
CA TYR A 98 -5.91 4.75 -0.18
C TYR A 98 -7.22 5.54 0.03
N GLU A 99 -8.13 5.57 -0.95
CA GLU A 99 -9.42 6.23 -0.78
C GLU A 99 -10.25 5.57 0.33
N LEU A 100 -10.31 4.23 0.32
CA LEU A 100 -11.04 3.48 1.35
C LEU A 100 -10.33 3.58 2.71
N TRP A 101 -8.99 3.47 2.75
CA TRP A 101 -8.23 3.70 3.99
C TRP A 101 -8.60 5.04 4.64
N LYS A 102 -8.57 6.11 3.84
CA LYS A 102 -8.91 7.47 4.35
C LYS A 102 -10.36 7.54 4.83
N ALA A 103 -11.29 7.00 4.06
CA ALA A 103 -12.71 7.04 4.40
C ALA A 103 -13.03 6.23 5.68
N VAL A 104 -12.35 5.11 5.92
CA VAL A 104 -12.52 4.30 7.12
C VAL A 104 -12.20 5.10 8.37
N TRP A 105 -10.96 5.60 8.49
CA TRP A 105 -10.57 6.27 9.74
C TRP A 105 -11.27 7.62 9.92
N SER A 106 -11.49 8.41 8.85
CA SER A 106 -12.15 9.70 8.97
C SER A 106 -13.60 9.56 9.39
N SER A 107 -14.34 8.62 8.78
CA SER A 107 -15.75 8.40 9.12
C SER A 107 -15.93 7.91 10.56
N LEU A 108 -15.02 7.09 11.06
CA LEU A 108 -15.03 6.61 12.45
C LEU A 108 -14.73 7.74 13.45
N ASN A 109 -13.82 8.65 13.12
CA ASN A 109 -13.49 9.80 13.97
C ASN A 109 -14.61 10.85 13.96
N ASP A 110 -15.13 11.18 12.78
CA ASP A 110 -16.14 12.22 12.61
C ASP A 110 -17.55 11.77 13.01
N GLY A 111 -17.79 10.45 13.15
CA GLY A 111 -19.13 9.89 13.33
C GLY A 111 -20.04 10.16 12.12
N ASN A 112 -19.45 10.34 10.93
CA ASN A 112 -20.13 10.69 9.70
C ASN A 112 -19.70 9.74 8.57
N PHE A 113 -20.62 8.94 8.06
CA PHE A 113 -20.37 7.84 7.13
C PHE A 113 -20.60 8.18 5.65
N HIS A 114 -20.88 9.44 5.29
CA HIS A 114 -21.10 9.81 3.88
C HIS A 114 -19.86 9.58 3.02
N GLU A 115 -18.68 9.86 3.54
CA GLU A 115 -17.41 9.61 2.83
C GLU A 115 -17.16 8.10 2.66
N LEU A 116 -17.45 7.32 3.70
CA LEU A 116 -17.31 5.86 3.63
C LEU A 116 -18.29 5.25 2.62
N ASP A 117 -19.54 5.68 2.61
CA ASP A 117 -20.54 5.24 1.64
C ASP A 117 -20.07 5.51 0.20
N TRP A 118 -19.61 6.73 -0.06
CA TRP A 118 -19.07 7.09 -1.36
C TRP A 118 -17.84 6.26 -1.74
N ALA A 119 -16.90 6.07 -0.81
CA ALA A 119 -15.70 5.29 -1.05
C ALA A 119 -16.02 3.81 -1.30
N LEU A 120 -17.00 3.23 -0.61
CA LEU A 120 -17.44 1.86 -0.84
C LEU A 120 -18.15 1.68 -2.18
N GLN A 121 -18.94 2.66 -2.63
CA GLN A 121 -19.53 2.63 -3.98
C GLN A 121 -18.44 2.63 -5.05
N ARG A 122 -17.43 3.49 -4.94
CA ARG A 122 -16.27 3.50 -5.85
C ARG A 122 -15.47 2.20 -5.77
N HIS A 123 -15.22 1.71 -4.56
CA HIS A 123 -14.52 0.45 -4.34
C HIS A 123 -15.23 -0.73 -5.03
N ASN A 124 -16.56 -0.77 -4.98
CA ASN A 124 -17.33 -1.79 -5.69
C ASN A 124 -17.13 -1.72 -7.21
N THR A 125 -17.02 -0.51 -7.79
CA THR A 125 -16.75 -0.37 -9.23
C THR A 125 -15.34 -0.83 -9.60
N PHE A 126 -14.36 -0.68 -8.70
CA PHE A 126 -13.00 -1.21 -8.95
C PHE A 126 -13.00 -2.74 -9.02
N GLN A 127 -13.81 -3.41 -8.20
CA GLN A 127 -13.91 -4.87 -8.17
C GLN A 127 -14.47 -5.48 -9.47
N ASP A 128 -15.12 -4.71 -10.30
CA ASP A 128 -15.49 -5.14 -11.66
C ASP A 128 -14.26 -5.31 -12.57
N THR A 129 -13.11 -4.73 -12.19
CA THR A 129 -11.88 -4.72 -12.99
C THR A 129 -10.74 -5.48 -12.32
N PHE A 130 -10.52 -5.27 -11.01
CA PHE A 130 -9.43 -5.88 -10.23
C PHE A 130 -9.81 -5.97 -8.75
N ALA A 131 -9.09 -6.77 -7.97
CA ALA A 131 -9.23 -6.84 -6.52
C ALA A 131 -8.27 -5.84 -5.85
N PRO A 132 -8.75 -4.70 -5.29
CA PRO A 132 -7.87 -3.72 -4.65
C PRO A 132 -7.16 -4.27 -3.42
N LEU A 133 -5.90 -3.86 -3.18
CA LEU A 133 -5.21 -4.10 -1.91
C LEU A 133 -5.78 -3.16 -0.86
N THR A 134 -6.59 -3.68 0.06
CA THR A 134 -7.21 -2.91 1.14
C THR A 134 -6.34 -2.93 2.39
N PHE A 135 -6.35 -1.84 3.17
CA PHE A 135 -5.58 -1.71 4.40
C PHE A 135 -6.19 -0.64 5.31
N VAL A 136 -5.89 -0.74 6.61
CA VAL A 136 -6.20 0.32 7.60
C VAL A 136 -4.94 1.00 8.14
N GLY A 137 -3.78 0.44 7.87
CA GLY A 137 -2.46 0.98 8.18
C GLY A 137 -1.39 0.43 7.24
N ASN A 138 -0.31 1.18 7.05
CA ASN A 138 0.91 0.75 6.36
C ASN A 138 2.12 1.53 6.90
N HIS A 139 3.30 1.31 6.31
CA HIS A 139 4.56 1.92 6.74
C HIS A 139 4.69 3.42 6.39
N ASP A 140 3.76 4.00 5.64
CA ASP A 140 3.78 5.39 5.17
C ASP A 140 2.72 6.27 5.84
N VAL A 141 1.93 5.73 6.75
CA VAL A 141 0.86 6.47 7.43
C VAL A 141 0.90 6.27 8.95
N THR A 142 0.28 7.18 9.68
CA THR A 142 0.02 7.00 11.12
C THR A 142 -0.71 5.69 11.35
N ARG A 143 -0.23 4.87 12.30
CA ARG A 143 -0.82 3.58 12.66
C ARG A 143 -2.29 3.74 13.05
N ILE A 144 -3.11 2.80 12.67
CA ILE A 144 -4.56 2.89 12.87
C ILE A 144 -4.95 3.10 14.34
N ALA A 145 -4.28 2.43 15.27
CA ALA A 145 -4.53 2.60 16.69
C ALA A 145 -4.19 4.00 17.23
N SER A 146 -3.26 4.73 16.56
CA SER A 146 -2.96 6.14 16.86
C SER A 146 -3.79 7.12 16.04
N LYS A 147 -4.37 6.68 14.93
CA LYS A 147 -5.16 7.52 14.03
C LYS A 147 -6.59 7.71 14.50
N LEU A 148 -7.14 6.70 15.17
CA LEU A 148 -8.49 6.73 15.72
C LEU A 148 -8.51 7.53 17.03
N GLU A 149 -9.47 8.46 17.15
CA GLU A 149 -9.69 9.25 18.36
C GLU A 149 -10.25 8.43 19.53
N ARG A 150 -10.93 7.31 19.20
CA ARG A 150 -11.53 6.38 20.15
C ARG A 150 -11.04 4.97 19.92
N ALA A 151 -10.38 4.39 20.91
CA ALA A 151 -9.82 3.04 20.82
C ALA A 151 -10.87 1.97 20.48
N GLU A 152 -12.13 2.17 20.92
CA GLU A 152 -13.23 1.24 20.66
C GLU A 152 -13.56 1.13 19.16
N HIS A 153 -13.18 2.14 18.36
CA HIS A 153 -13.41 2.13 16.92
C HIS A 153 -12.43 1.22 16.15
N LEU A 154 -11.35 0.75 16.79
CA LEU A 154 -10.39 -0.15 16.13
C LEU A 154 -11.06 -1.42 15.62
N GLY A 155 -11.92 -2.04 16.43
CA GLY A 155 -12.69 -3.21 16.00
C GLY A 155 -13.58 -2.93 14.78
N HIS A 156 -14.17 -1.74 14.69
CA HIS A 156 -15.00 -1.36 13.53
C HIS A 156 -14.14 -1.20 12.25
N ALA A 157 -12.93 -0.61 12.38
CA ALA A 157 -11.99 -0.51 11.24
C ALA A 157 -11.59 -1.89 10.72
N LEU A 158 -11.35 -2.86 11.62
CA LEU A 158 -11.02 -4.24 11.25
C LEU A 158 -12.20 -4.98 10.61
N VAL A 159 -13.43 -4.77 11.10
CA VAL A 159 -14.62 -5.32 10.43
C VAL A 159 -14.70 -4.83 9.01
N LEU A 160 -14.50 -3.53 8.76
CA LEU A 160 -14.49 -2.97 7.41
C LEU A 160 -13.37 -3.60 6.58
N LEU A 161 -12.15 -3.72 7.11
CA LEU A 161 -11.01 -4.32 6.40
C LEU A 161 -11.29 -5.76 5.95
N PHE A 162 -11.82 -6.60 6.84
CA PHE A 162 -11.97 -8.03 6.59
C PHE A 162 -13.29 -8.43 5.93
N THR A 163 -14.27 -7.52 5.87
CA THR A 163 -15.58 -7.80 5.23
C THR A 163 -15.78 -7.06 3.91
N THR A 164 -14.94 -6.08 3.59
CA THR A 164 -14.95 -5.44 2.27
C THR A 164 -14.17 -6.31 1.28
N GLY A 165 -14.67 -6.44 0.06
CA GLY A 165 -13.99 -7.23 -0.99
C GLY A 165 -12.60 -6.65 -1.31
N GLY A 166 -11.73 -7.48 -1.89
CA GLY A 166 -10.35 -7.12 -2.21
C GLY A 166 -9.34 -8.04 -1.52
N VAL A 167 -8.10 -7.59 -1.45
CA VAL A 167 -7.00 -8.30 -0.78
C VAL A 167 -6.65 -7.53 0.50
N PRO A 168 -7.09 -7.99 1.69
CA PRO A 168 -6.79 -7.29 2.93
C PRO A 168 -5.31 -7.41 3.30
N SER A 169 -4.70 -6.29 3.67
CA SER A 169 -3.31 -6.20 4.14
C SER A 169 -3.27 -5.71 5.57
N VAL A 170 -2.56 -6.44 6.43
CA VAL A 170 -2.31 -6.08 7.82
C VAL A 170 -0.86 -5.63 7.95
N TYR A 171 -0.64 -4.42 8.44
CA TYR A 171 0.70 -3.92 8.69
C TYR A 171 1.25 -4.48 10.00
N ALA A 172 2.47 -5.02 9.95
CA ALA A 172 3.11 -5.68 11.08
C ALA A 172 3.07 -4.83 12.36
N GLY A 173 2.48 -5.37 13.42
CA GLY A 173 2.26 -4.72 14.70
C GLY A 173 0.86 -4.10 14.87
N ASP A 174 0.10 -3.86 13.80
CA ASP A 174 -1.27 -3.37 13.92
C ASP A 174 -2.17 -4.45 14.54
N GLU A 175 -1.89 -5.73 14.29
CA GLU A 175 -2.55 -6.88 14.93
C GLU A 175 -2.30 -6.97 16.45
N LEU A 176 -1.31 -6.23 16.94
CA LEU A 176 -0.97 -6.12 18.38
C LEU A 176 -1.34 -4.76 18.97
N GLY A 177 -1.94 -3.87 18.17
CA GLY A 177 -2.31 -2.53 18.60
C GLY A 177 -1.13 -1.57 18.73
N TYR A 178 -0.06 -1.77 17.97
CA TYR A 178 1.10 -0.86 18.02
C TYR A 178 0.68 0.57 17.70
N LEU A 179 1.26 1.50 18.45
CA LEU A 179 1.08 2.93 18.27
C LEU A 179 2.23 3.51 17.44
N GLY A 180 1.96 4.62 16.75
CA GLY A 180 2.96 5.39 16.02
C GLY A 180 2.29 6.48 15.20
N ILE A 181 2.81 7.69 15.31
CA ILE A 181 2.35 8.86 14.56
C ILE A 181 3.42 9.17 13.52
N LYS A 182 3.02 9.21 12.26
CA LYS A 182 3.88 9.73 11.19
C LYS A 182 3.93 11.25 11.29
N GLU A 183 5.14 11.80 11.29
CA GLU A 183 5.39 13.23 11.30
C GLU A 183 5.96 13.68 9.94
N ASP A 184 5.61 14.90 9.55
CA ASP A 184 6.13 15.53 8.33
C ASP A 184 7.49 16.20 8.58
N ARG A 185 8.51 15.37 8.75
CA ARG A 185 9.92 15.76 8.96
C ARG A 185 10.87 14.62 8.59
N VAL A 186 12.12 14.91 8.43
CA VAL A 186 13.16 13.88 8.27
C VAL A 186 13.15 12.94 9.48
N GLY A 187 13.07 11.63 9.24
CA GLY A 187 12.93 10.59 10.28
C GLY A 187 11.51 10.53 10.89
N GLY A 188 10.54 11.23 10.33
CA GLY A 188 9.15 11.23 10.81
C GLY A 188 8.43 9.90 10.67
N ASP A 189 9.01 8.96 9.91
CA ASP A 189 8.50 7.60 9.73
C ASP A 189 8.96 6.63 10.83
N ASP A 190 9.98 6.97 11.62
CA ASP A 190 10.60 6.05 12.59
C ASP A 190 9.58 5.48 13.59
N ALA A 191 8.63 6.31 14.05
CA ALA A 191 7.60 5.90 14.99
C ALA A 191 6.61 4.87 14.41
N VAL A 192 6.41 4.87 13.09
CA VAL A 192 5.50 3.92 12.41
C VAL A 192 6.22 2.70 11.86
N ARG A 193 7.57 2.70 11.83
CA ARG A 193 8.45 1.62 11.34
C ARG A 193 9.35 1.08 12.47
N PRO A 194 8.76 0.49 13.56
CA PRO A 194 9.57 0.03 14.68
C PRO A 194 10.50 -1.11 14.29
N GLU A 195 11.66 -1.16 14.93
CA GLU A 195 12.55 -2.31 14.85
C GLU A 195 12.00 -3.45 15.73
N PHE A 196 11.85 -4.64 15.15
CA PHE A 196 11.47 -5.85 15.89
C PHE A 196 12.73 -6.59 16.33
N THR A 197 13.16 -6.36 17.57
CA THR A 197 14.38 -6.97 18.14
C THR A 197 14.16 -8.41 18.61
N SER A 198 12.91 -8.81 18.85
CA SER A 198 12.51 -10.17 19.25
C SER A 198 11.06 -10.43 18.84
N PRO A 199 10.66 -11.70 18.66
CA PRO A 199 9.25 -12.05 18.53
C PRO A 199 8.44 -11.51 19.70
N PRO A 200 7.16 -11.13 19.50
CA PRO A 200 6.29 -10.77 20.61
C PRO A 200 6.23 -11.93 21.62
N GLY A 201 6.41 -11.60 22.93
CA GLY A 201 6.33 -12.56 24.02
C GLY A 201 4.91 -13.09 24.23
N ASN A 202 4.64 -13.62 25.42
CA ASN A 202 3.28 -13.98 25.80
C ASN A 202 2.41 -12.71 25.78
N LEU A 203 1.39 -12.73 24.91
CA LEU A 203 0.42 -11.65 24.83
C LEU A 203 -0.66 -11.86 25.88
N ASP A 204 -1.07 -10.78 26.52
CA ASP A 204 -2.17 -10.73 27.49
C ASP A 204 -3.02 -9.46 27.23
N GLY A 205 -4.21 -9.42 27.86
CA GLY A 205 -5.11 -8.28 27.76
C GLY A 205 -5.47 -7.90 26.33
N ASP A 206 -5.53 -6.60 26.06
CA ASP A 206 -6.04 -6.01 24.83
C ASP A 206 -5.28 -6.49 23.57
N ALA A 207 -3.97 -6.69 23.67
CA ALA A 207 -3.17 -7.16 22.54
C ALA A 207 -3.52 -8.61 22.13
N ALA A 208 -3.76 -9.48 23.12
CA ALA A 208 -4.20 -10.85 22.86
C ALA A 208 -5.61 -10.89 22.23
N ASP A 209 -6.51 -10.06 22.73
CA ASP A 209 -7.88 -9.98 22.20
C ASP A 209 -7.89 -9.38 20.78
N LEU A 210 -7.06 -8.38 20.52
CA LEU A 210 -6.90 -7.79 19.18
C LEU A 210 -6.33 -8.81 18.19
N LEU A 211 -5.27 -9.53 18.55
CA LEU A 211 -4.71 -10.61 17.72
C LEU A 211 -5.75 -11.69 17.43
N LYS A 212 -6.57 -12.04 18.42
CA LYS A 212 -7.67 -12.98 18.25
C LYS A 212 -8.69 -12.47 17.23
N LEU A 213 -9.05 -11.18 17.29
CA LEU A 213 -9.95 -10.54 16.34
C LEU A 213 -9.42 -10.60 14.90
N HIS A 214 -8.10 -10.50 14.69
CA HIS A 214 -7.47 -10.63 13.37
C HIS A 214 -7.48 -12.07 12.81
N ARG A 215 -7.75 -13.07 13.65
CA ARG A 215 -7.73 -14.50 13.27
C ARG A 215 -9.11 -15.07 12.99
N TYR A 216 -10.16 -14.32 13.26
CA TYR A 216 -11.55 -14.73 13.02
C TYR A 216 -12.09 -14.16 11.71
#